data_d5a04d6d68b383d50bc831879449db7b
#
_entry.id   d5a04d6d68b383d50bc831879449db7b
#
_cell.length_a   1.000
_cell.length_b   1.000
_cell.length_c   1.000
_cell.angle_alpha   90.00
_cell.angle_beta   90.00
_cell.angle_gamma   90.00
#
_symmetry.space_group_name_H-M   'P 1'
#
loop_
_entity.id
_entity.type
_entity.pdbx_description
1 polymer ?
#
loop_
_entity_poly.entity_id
_entity_poly.type
_entity_poly.pdbx_seq_one_letter_code
_entity_poly.pdbx_strand_id
1 'polypeptide(L)'
;MLLPMGNKATIGESEAQQRLKALAGWQLDGDSIARKFTFGGFPDALAFVVRLGFDAEAADHHPDILINYKRVTLRYTTHSDGGLTEKDFAGAAKASDLAATMGGQ
;
A
#
# COMPACT_ATOMS: atom_id res chain seq x y z
N MET A 1 -24.06 -25.31 5.44
CA MET A 1 -24.18 -23.87 5.32
C MET A 1 -23.05 -23.33 4.44
N LEU A 2 -23.41 -22.41 3.59
CA LEU A 2 -22.42 -21.83 2.69
C LEU A 2 -21.90 -20.50 3.22
N LEU A 3 -20.59 -20.33 3.17
CA LEU A 3 -19.97 -19.08 3.53
C LEU A 3 -19.93 -18.18 2.31
N PRO A 4 -20.08 -16.86 2.51
CA PRO A 4 -19.93 -15.92 1.41
C PRO A 4 -18.51 -16.01 0.86
N MET A 5 -18.39 -16.41 -0.38
CA MET A 5 -17.08 -16.63 -0.97
C MET A 5 -16.26 -15.36 -1.07
N GLY A 6 -16.92 -14.25 -1.40
CA GLY A 6 -16.22 -12.98 -1.55
C GLY A 6 -15.60 -12.45 -0.27
N ASN A 7 -16.13 -12.88 0.90
CA ASN A 7 -15.66 -12.37 2.18
C ASN A 7 -14.43 -13.11 2.70
N LYS A 8 -14.09 -14.25 2.11
CA LYS A 8 -12.96 -15.04 2.62
C LYS A 8 -11.62 -14.36 2.38
N ALA A 9 -11.52 -13.58 1.32
CA ALA A 9 -10.27 -12.92 0.99
C ALA A 9 -10.08 -11.61 1.74
N THR A 10 -11.15 -11.03 2.27
CA THR A 10 -11.06 -9.74 2.94
C THR A 10 -10.57 -9.89 4.37
N ILE A 11 -9.80 -8.91 4.80
CA ILE A 11 -9.23 -8.86 6.14
C ILE A 11 -9.98 -7.79 6.91
N GLY A 12 -10.56 -8.17 8.05
CA GLY A 12 -11.32 -7.25 8.87
C GLY A 12 -10.43 -6.27 9.61
N GLU A 13 -11.08 -5.29 10.23
CA GLU A 13 -10.37 -4.19 10.88
C GLU A 13 -9.42 -4.67 11.97
N SER A 14 -9.85 -5.61 12.79
CA SER A 14 -9.04 -6.11 13.90
C SER A 14 -7.75 -6.75 13.41
N GLU A 15 -7.85 -7.62 12.41
CA GLU A 15 -6.66 -8.26 11.85
C GLU A 15 -5.79 -7.25 11.10
N ALA A 16 -6.40 -6.30 10.41
CA ALA A 16 -5.67 -5.26 9.71
C ALA A 16 -4.82 -4.45 10.70
N GLN A 17 -5.39 -4.05 11.82
CA GLN A 17 -4.65 -3.32 12.85
C GLN A 17 -3.48 -4.15 13.38
N GLN A 18 -3.70 -5.45 13.55
CA GLN A 18 -2.64 -6.35 14.01
C GLN A 18 -1.49 -6.41 13.00
N ARG A 19 -1.83 -6.55 11.72
CA ARG A 19 -0.82 -6.62 10.66
C ARG A 19 -0.05 -5.31 10.51
N LEU A 20 -0.72 -4.18 10.73
CA LEU A 20 -0.07 -2.87 10.60
C LEU A 20 1.01 -2.64 11.64
N LYS A 21 1.02 -3.41 12.72
CA LYS A 21 2.11 -3.32 13.70
C LYS A 21 3.45 -3.68 13.09
N ALA A 22 3.46 -4.49 12.04
CA ALA A 22 4.69 -4.87 11.34
C ALA A 22 5.00 -3.98 10.15
N LEU A 23 4.15 -2.99 9.87
CA LEU A 23 4.31 -2.08 8.72
C LEU A 23 4.37 -0.64 9.24
N ALA A 24 5.54 -0.22 9.68
CA ALA A 24 5.72 1.10 10.25
C ALA A 24 5.30 2.20 9.26
N GLY A 25 4.55 3.15 9.74
CA GLY A 25 4.10 4.30 8.95
C GLY A 25 2.79 4.09 8.21
N TRP A 26 2.32 2.86 8.10
CA TRP A 26 1.05 2.57 7.44
C TRP A 26 -0.09 2.66 8.43
N GLN A 27 -1.21 3.24 7.99
CA GLN A 27 -2.38 3.43 8.82
C GLN A 27 -3.62 2.95 8.11
N LEU A 28 -4.56 2.42 8.90
CA LEU A 28 -5.85 2.04 8.38
C LEU A 28 -6.67 3.30 8.11
N ASP A 29 -7.33 3.33 6.96
CA ASP A 29 -8.15 4.46 6.54
C ASP A 29 -9.37 3.89 5.82
N GLY A 30 -10.43 3.64 6.58
CA GLY A 30 -11.61 2.97 6.06
C GLY A 30 -11.28 1.56 5.61
N ASP A 31 -11.51 1.28 4.32
CA ASP A 31 -11.22 -0.02 3.72
C ASP A 31 -9.86 -0.03 3.01
N SER A 32 -8.99 0.90 3.37
CA SER A 32 -7.67 1.06 2.75
C SER A 32 -6.60 1.13 3.81
N ILE A 33 -5.34 0.91 3.39
CA ILE A 33 -4.19 1.28 4.20
C ILE A 33 -3.39 2.32 3.43
N ALA A 34 -2.81 3.28 4.14
CA ALA A 34 -2.14 4.40 3.50
C ALA A 34 -0.87 4.78 4.26
N ARG A 35 0.11 5.28 3.51
CA ARG A 35 1.33 5.83 4.08
C ARG A 35 1.84 6.97 3.21
N LYS A 36 2.37 8.00 3.86
CA LYS A 36 3.05 9.10 3.18
C LYS A 36 4.55 8.95 3.37
N PHE A 37 5.27 8.92 2.26
CA PHE A 37 6.73 8.86 2.25
C PHE A 37 7.27 10.24 1.91
N THR A 38 8.39 10.62 2.52
CA THR A 38 9.08 11.87 2.21
C THR A 38 10.48 11.54 1.67
N PHE A 39 10.80 12.10 0.52
CA PHE A 39 12.07 11.88 -0.15
C PHE A 39 12.96 13.13 -0.06
N GLY A 40 14.19 13.04 -0.57
CA GLY A 40 15.11 14.16 -0.56
C GLY A 40 14.70 15.30 -1.47
N GLY A 41 13.95 15.01 -2.52
CA GLY A 41 13.47 16.02 -3.44
C GLY A 41 12.44 15.46 -4.40
N PHE A 42 11.94 16.31 -5.28
CA PHE A 42 10.93 15.94 -6.26
C PHE A 42 11.39 14.85 -7.24
N PRO A 43 12.64 14.93 -7.79
CA PRO A 43 13.08 13.87 -8.69
C PRO A 43 13.13 12.49 -8.02
N ASP A 44 13.54 12.44 -6.75
CA ASP A 44 13.56 11.17 -6.02
C ASP A 44 12.16 10.62 -5.82
N ALA A 45 11.20 11.49 -5.50
CA ALA A 45 9.81 11.09 -5.36
C ALA A 45 9.27 10.50 -6.66
N LEU A 46 9.56 11.16 -7.80
CA LEU A 46 9.14 10.67 -9.11
C LEU A 46 9.81 9.33 -9.44
N ALA A 47 11.10 9.20 -9.17
CA ALA A 47 11.82 7.97 -9.43
C ALA A 47 11.24 6.80 -8.64
N PHE A 48 10.87 7.06 -7.38
CA PHE A 48 10.22 6.05 -6.55
C PHE A 48 8.91 5.59 -7.19
N VAL A 49 8.07 6.55 -7.61
CA VAL A 49 6.77 6.23 -8.20
C VAL A 49 6.93 5.41 -9.48
N VAL A 50 7.91 5.76 -10.31
CA VAL A 50 8.16 5.00 -11.54
C VAL A 50 8.54 3.55 -11.21
N ARG A 51 9.47 3.36 -10.28
CA ARG A 51 9.89 2.02 -9.88
C ARG A 51 8.74 1.24 -9.25
N LEU A 52 7.98 1.90 -8.39
CA LEU A 52 6.81 1.28 -7.77
C LEU A 52 5.81 0.84 -8.83
N GLY A 53 5.65 1.63 -9.87
CA GLY A 53 4.73 1.32 -10.96
C GLY A 53 5.03 -0.01 -11.62
N PHE A 54 6.30 -0.32 -11.84
CA PHE A 54 6.68 -1.62 -12.41
C PHE A 54 6.31 -2.76 -11.47
N ASP A 55 6.54 -2.59 -10.18
CA ASP A 55 6.18 -3.62 -9.21
C ASP A 55 4.67 -3.82 -9.13
N ALA A 56 3.91 -2.73 -9.12
CA ALA A 56 2.45 -2.78 -9.07
C ALA A 56 1.88 -3.47 -10.31
N GLU A 57 2.45 -3.15 -11.47
CA GLU A 57 2.00 -3.77 -12.71
C GLU A 57 2.30 -5.28 -12.71
N ALA A 58 3.48 -5.67 -12.24
CA ALA A 58 3.85 -7.07 -12.17
C ALA A 58 2.95 -7.85 -11.22
N ALA A 59 2.50 -7.22 -10.14
CA ALA A 59 1.61 -7.84 -9.17
C ALA A 59 0.13 -7.74 -9.57
N ASP A 60 -0.17 -6.98 -10.61
CA ASP A 60 -1.53 -6.69 -11.03
C ASP A 60 -2.36 -6.14 -9.86
N HIS A 61 -1.74 -5.26 -9.08
CA HIS A 61 -2.40 -4.63 -7.94
C HIS A 61 -1.83 -3.23 -7.76
N HIS A 62 -2.67 -2.23 -8.01
CA HIS A 62 -2.22 -0.86 -8.18
C HIS A 62 -2.73 0.01 -7.03
N PRO A 63 -1.83 0.72 -6.32
CA PRO A 63 -2.26 1.67 -5.30
C PRO A 63 -2.72 2.98 -5.92
N ASP A 64 -3.48 3.76 -5.16
CA ASP A 64 -3.64 5.16 -5.49
C ASP A 64 -2.35 5.88 -5.12
N ILE A 65 -1.92 6.80 -5.96
CA ILE A 65 -0.64 7.48 -5.79
C ILE A 65 -0.88 9.00 -5.87
N LEU A 66 -0.47 9.69 -4.82
CA LEU A 66 -0.55 11.15 -4.77
C LEU A 66 0.85 11.70 -4.55
N ILE A 67 1.29 12.56 -5.43
CA ILE A 67 2.60 13.19 -5.33
C ILE A 67 2.43 14.66 -5.00
N ASN A 68 3.00 15.08 -3.87
CA ASN A 68 3.04 16.48 -3.46
C ASN A 68 4.50 16.87 -3.26
N TYR A 69 5.11 17.47 -4.29
CA TYR A 69 6.50 17.87 -4.26
C TYR A 69 7.38 16.63 -3.93
N LYS A 70 7.99 16.57 -2.76
CA LYS A 70 8.86 15.46 -2.38
C LYS A 70 8.16 14.40 -1.53
N ARG A 71 6.85 14.49 -1.40
CA ARG A 71 6.05 13.55 -0.62
C ARG A 71 5.18 12.71 -1.53
N VAL A 72 5.14 11.41 -1.25
CA VAL A 72 4.31 10.47 -2.00
C VAL A 72 3.39 9.76 -1.02
N THR A 73 2.10 9.86 -1.23
CA THR A 73 1.11 9.13 -0.44
C THR A 73 0.60 7.97 -1.27
N LEU A 74 0.71 6.77 -0.71
CA LEU A 74 0.18 5.55 -1.33
C LEU A 74 -1.00 5.07 -0.53
N ARG A 75 -2.02 4.58 -1.23
CA ARG A 75 -3.21 4.00 -0.63
C ARG A 75 -3.53 2.70 -1.33
N TYR A 76 -3.58 1.61 -0.56
CA TYR A 76 -3.91 0.29 -1.08
C TYR A 76 -5.26 -0.17 -0.59
N THR A 77 -6.06 -0.69 -1.49
CA THR A 77 -7.29 -1.42 -1.20
C THR A 77 -7.54 -2.38 -2.36
N THR A 78 -8.35 -3.40 -2.14
CA THR A 78 -8.69 -4.36 -3.20
C THR A 78 -10.15 -4.15 -3.58
N HIS A 79 -10.37 -3.29 -4.58
CA HIS A 79 -11.72 -2.91 -5.00
C HIS A 79 -12.57 -4.10 -5.39
N SER A 80 -11.99 -5.06 -6.12
CA SER A 80 -12.72 -6.23 -6.58
C SER A 80 -13.28 -7.08 -5.45
N ASP A 81 -12.64 -7.03 -4.28
CA ASP A 81 -13.07 -7.82 -3.12
C ASP A 81 -13.80 -6.97 -2.08
N GLY A 82 -13.90 -5.67 -2.31
CA GLY A 82 -14.62 -4.77 -1.44
C GLY A 82 -13.90 -4.40 -0.16
N GLY A 83 -12.59 -4.56 -0.09
CA GLY A 83 -11.83 -4.21 1.11
C GLY A 83 -10.42 -4.73 1.06
N LEU A 84 -9.78 -4.75 2.22
CA LEU A 84 -8.38 -5.16 2.35
C LEU A 84 -8.20 -6.66 2.17
N THR A 85 -7.13 -7.02 1.47
CA THR A 85 -6.74 -8.43 1.28
C THR A 85 -5.23 -8.54 1.50
N GLU A 86 -4.71 -9.76 1.36
CA GLU A 86 -3.26 -10.00 1.42
C GLU A 86 -2.49 -9.14 0.41
N LYS A 87 -3.10 -8.86 -0.73
CA LYS A 87 -2.44 -8.09 -1.79
C LYS A 87 -2.06 -6.69 -1.32
N ASP A 88 -2.89 -6.09 -0.47
CA ASP A 88 -2.66 -4.74 0.02
C ASP A 88 -1.47 -4.70 0.96
N PHE A 89 -1.38 -5.67 1.86
CA PHE A 89 -0.28 -5.75 2.79
C PHE A 89 1.02 -6.14 2.10
N ALA A 90 0.96 -7.02 1.10
CA ALA A 90 2.14 -7.37 0.32
C ALA A 90 2.64 -6.16 -0.47
N GLY A 91 1.72 -5.40 -1.07
CA GLY A 91 2.08 -4.18 -1.79
C GLY A 91 2.70 -3.14 -0.89
N ALA A 92 2.12 -2.95 0.29
CA ALA A 92 2.62 -1.99 1.27
C ALA A 92 4.04 -2.35 1.72
N ALA A 93 4.28 -3.63 2.02
CA ALA A 93 5.59 -4.09 2.45
C ALA A 93 6.64 -3.84 1.36
N LYS A 94 6.30 -4.16 0.12
CA LYS A 94 7.20 -3.96 -1.00
C LYS A 94 7.49 -2.49 -1.25
N ALA A 95 6.46 -1.65 -1.14
CA ALA A 95 6.62 -0.21 -1.29
C ALA A 95 7.53 0.35 -0.21
N SER A 96 7.38 -0.10 1.03
CA SER A 96 8.22 0.33 2.13
C SER A 96 9.68 -0.04 1.91
N ASP A 97 9.93 -1.28 1.46
CA ASP A 97 11.28 -1.74 1.18
C ASP A 97 11.92 -0.92 0.06
N LEU A 98 11.16 -0.68 -1.00
CA LEU A 98 11.67 0.11 -2.12
C LEU A 98 11.98 1.54 -1.68
N ALA A 99 11.08 2.18 -0.92
CA ALA A 99 11.29 3.53 -0.44
C ALA A 99 12.56 3.62 0.40
N ALA A 100 12.79 2.64 1.26
CA ALA A 100 13.97 2.62 2.13
C ALA A 100 15.26 2.58 1.30
N THR A 101 15.29 1.84 0.20
CA THR A 101 16.47 1.79 -0.68
C THR A 101 16.68 3.10 -1.44
N MET A 102 15.66 3.94 -1.54
CA MET A 102 15.72 5.19 -2.28
C MET A 102 15.74 6.42 -1.38
N GLY A 103 15.97 6.22 -0.09
CA GLY A 103 16.08 7.33 0.86
C GLY A 103 14.74 7.90 1.32
N GLY A 104 13.65 7.20 1.08
CA GLY A 104 12.32 7.62 1.51
C GLY A 104 12.09 7.34 2.99
N GLN A 105 11.43 8.26 3.63
CA GLN A 105 11.05 8.14 5.04
C GLN A 105 9.54 8.42 5.19
#